data_2bc65837aec5d453c3e6a45b760ffc64
#
_entry.id   2bc65837aec5d453c3e6a45b760ffc64
#
_cell.length_a   1.000
_cell.length_b   1.000
_cell.length_c   1.000
_cell.angle_alpha   90.00
_cell.angle_beta   90.00
_cell.angle_gamma   90.00
#
_symmetry.space_group_name_H-M   'P 1'
#
loop_
_entity.id
_entity.type
_entity.pdbx_description
1 polymer ?
#
loop_
_entity_poly.entity_id
_entity_poly.type
_entity_poly.pdbx_seq_one_letter_code
_entity_poly.pdbx_strand_id
1 'polypeptide(L)'
;MPSRFATINRNIRLDFTHSVYFTRDSFSPTNETLADILQPKRKGQPTKAIVYLDEGLLDSMPNLPQEIESYFRSREDRLDLVCPPKFSSGGEPAKNNFQYIEEIWNDLNDHAMCRHSYVIVIGGGAALDMVGFATATAHRGLRLIRFPTTSLSQGDGGVGVKNGVNYFGKKNWVGTFAVPDAVVNDFSFLRGLPSNQKRAGFIEAVKVALIRDRSFFEQIEERADELAAFKIDAMEQVIRKSAALHLDHIASSGDPFEKGSARPLDFGHWVAHKLEQLSNFRIGHGDAVAIGLAVDLLYSARIGLVKEATAYRAIDLIEQLGFSTYDAILHDVDKNDMSVVL
;
A
#
# COMPACT_ATOMS: atom_id res chain seq x y z
N MET A 1 29.13 -35.23 34.12
CA MET A 1 29.12 -34.22 33.02
C MET A 1 27.73 -34.12 32.51
N PRO A 2 27.11 -32.95 32.42
CA PRO A 2 25.77 -32.86 31.81
C PRO A 2 25.89 -33.26 30.36
N SER A 3 25.02 -34.15 29.92
CA SER A 3 24.91 -34.56 28.51
C SER A 3 24.59 -33.30 27.68
N ARG A 4 25.48 -32.88 26.80
CA ARG A 4 25.19 -31.86 25.79
C ARG A 4 24.14 -32.45 24.86
N PHE A 5 22.95 -31.89 24.91
CA PHE A 5 21.90 -32.22 23.92
C PHE A 5 22.45 -31.89 22.52
N ALA A 6 22.33 -32.83 21.59
CA ALA A 6 22.71 -32.60 20.22
C ALA A 6 21.71 -31.61 19.56
N THR A 7 22.23 -30.57 18.95
CA THR A 7 21.41 -29.59 18.20
C THR A 7 21.54 -29.84 16.71
N ILE A 8 20.43 -29.89 16.01
CA ILE A 8 20.38 -29.98 14.55
C ILE A 8 19.99 -28.61 13.99
N ASN A 9 20.89 -27.96 13.27
CA ASN A 9 20.68 -26.68 12.61
C ASN A 9 20.57 -26.88 11.09
N ARG A 10 19.61 -26.23 10.47
CA ARG A 10 19.45 -26.17 9.00
C ARG A 10 19.03 -24.75 8.61
N ASN A 11 19.66 -24.23 7.57
CA ASN A 11 19.26 -22.96 6.97
C ASN A 11 18.15 -23.23 5.93
N ILE A 12 17.05 -22.50 6.04
CA ILE A 12 15.94 -22.53 5.09
C ILE A 12 15.97 -21.20 4.34
N ARG A 13 16.02 -21.28 3.01
CA ARG A 13 15.91 -20.12 2.13
C ARG A 13 14.63 -20.24 1.31
N LEU A 14 13.94 -19.13 1.17
CA LEU A 14 12.73 -19.01 0.34
C LEU A 14 12.98 -17.88 -0.66
N ASP A 15 12.77 -18.18 -1.93
CA ASP A 15 12.87 -17.20 -3.01
C ASP A 15 11.46 -16.82 -3.47
N PHE A 16 11.19 -15.52 -3.53
CA PHE A 16 9.94 -14.97 -4.03
C PHE A 16 10.23 -14.06 -5.22
N THR A 17 9.40 -14.17 -6.27
CA THR A 17 9.34 -13.17 -7.32
C THR A 17 8.19 -12.23 -7.02
N HIS A 18 8.47 -10.95 -6.81
CA HIS A 18 7.49 -9.91 -6.58
C HIS A 18 7.35 -9.06 -7.84
N SER A 19 6.20 -9.10 -8.49
CA SER A 19 5.96 -8.44 -9.77
C SER A 19 4.94 -7.32 -9.63
N VAL A 20 5.29 -6.14 -10.15
CA VAL A 20 4.39 -4.99 -10.23
C VAL A 20 4.13 -4.67 -11.70
N TYR A 21 2.88 -4.77 -12.12
CA TYR A 21 2.42 -4.49 -13.48
C TYR A 21 1.80 -3.09 -13.53
N PHE A 22 2.04 -2.37 -14.60
CA PHE A 22 1.46 -1.05 -14.84
C PHE A 22 0.61 -1.10 -16.09
N THR A 23 -0.67 -0.74 -15.97
CA THR A 23 -1.63 -0.84 -17.07
C THR A 23 -2.71 0.25 -16.95
N ARG A 24 -3.68 0.23 -17.83
CA ARG A 24 -4.90 1.02 -17.79
C ARG A 24 -6.07 0.14 -18.21
N ASP A 25 -7.25 0.41 -17.64
CA ASP A 25 -8.50 -0.26 -17.99
C ASP A 25 -8.37 -1.80 -17.95
N SER A 26 -7.92 -2.33 -16.82
CA SER A 26 -7.56 -3.75 -16.60
C SER A 26 -8.68 -4.73 -16.92
N PHE A 27 -9.94 -4.30 -16.79
CA PHE A 27 -11.10 -5.12 -17.06
C PHE A 27 -11.72 -4.87 -18.45
N SER A 28 -11.01 -4.13 -19.31
CA SER A 28 -11.38 -4.03 -20.73
C SER A 28 -11.24 -5.40 -21.41
N PRO A 29 -12.16 -5.74 -22.36
CA PRO A 29 -12.06 -7.00 -23.11
C PRO A 29 -10.73 -7.22 -23.85
N THR A 30 -10.04 -6.13 -24.18
CA THR A 30 -8.75 -6.17 -24.92
C THR A 30 -7.53 -6.20 -24.00
N ASN A 31 -7.70 -6.04 -22.68
CA ASN A 31 -6.59 -6.07 -21.73
C ASN A 31 -6.34 -7.49 -21.24
N GLU A 32 -5.19 -8.05 -21.56
CA GLU A 32 -4.83 -9.42 -21.18
C GLU A 32 -3.98 -9.49 -19.87
N THR A 33 -3.61 -8.35 -19.28
CA THR A 33 -2.69 -8.30 -18.14
C THR A 33 -3.12 -9.24 -17.00
N LEU A 34 -4.38 -9.14 -16.55
CA LEU A 34 -4.88 -10.00 -15.47
C LEU A 34 -4.99 -11.46 -15.91
N ALA A 35 -5.46 -11.73 -17.13
CA ALA A 35 -5.58 -13.09 -17.64
C ALA A 35 -4.22 -13.79 -17.80
N ASP A 36 -3.18 -13.03 -18.14
CA ASP A 36 -1.81 -13.55 -18.22
C ASP A 36 -1.21 -13.85 -16.84
N ILE A 37 -1.61 -13.09 -15.80
CA ILE A 37 -1.20 -13.35 -14.41
C ILE A 37 -1.91 -14.57 -13.85
N LEU A 38 -3.20 -14.77 -14.14
CA LEU A 38 -4.04 -15.85 -13.64
C LEU A 38 -3.76 -17.19 -14.33
N GLN A 39 -2.50 -17.63 -14.29
CA GLN A 39 -2.10 -18.87 -14.98
C GLN A 39 -2.69 -20.13 -14.32
N PRO A 40 -3.30 -21.04 -15.10
CA PRO A 40 -3.83 -22.28 -14.59
C PRO A 40 -2.71 -23.20 -14.10
N LYS A 41 -2.84 -23.73 -12.90
CA LYS A 41 -1.93 -24.76 -12.34
C LYS A 41 -2.23 -26.15 -12.90
N ARG A 42 -3.41 -26.35 -13.49
CA ARG A 42 -3.85 -27.63 -14.09
C ARG A 42 -4.34 -27.37 -15.51
N LYS A 43 -3.78 -28.11 -16.48
CA LYS A 43 -4.25 -28.03 -17.87
C LYS A 43 -5.73 -28.42 -17.95
N GLY A 44 -6.51 -27.61 -18.69
CA GLY A 44 -7.91 -27.90 -18.99
C GLY A 44 -8.90 -27.59 -17.86
N GLN A 45 -8.49 -26.87 -16.82
CA GLN A 45 -9.41 -26.36 -15.80
C GLN A 45 -9.26 -24.84 -15.69
N PRO A 46 -10.37 -24.07 -15.69
CA PRO A 46 -10.33 -22.66 -15.44
C PRO A 46 -9.72 -22.34 -14.07
N THR A 47 -9.01 -21.23 -14.01
CA THR A 47 -8.41 -20.74 -12.76
C THR A 47 -9.46 -20.05 -11.92
N LYS A 48 -9.73 -20.58 -10.72
CA LYS A 48 -10.65 -19.97 -9.76
C LYS A 48 -10.12 -18.67 -9.20
N ALA A 49 -10.99 -17.65 -9.20
CA ALA A 49 -10.74 -16.37 -8.57
C ALA A 49 -11.97 -15.89 -7.80
N ILE A 50 -11.72 -15.22 -6.67
CA ILE A 50 -12.71 -14.42 -5.94
C ILE A 50 -12.20 -12.97 -5.89
N VAL A 51 -13.12 -12.01 -6.06
CA VAL A 51 -12.79 -10.58 -6.10
C VAL A 51 -13.41 -9.86 -4.91
N TYR A 52 -12.60 -9.11 -4.17
CA TYR A 52 -13.03 -8.16 -3.13
C TYR A 52 -12.80 -6.74 -3.65
N LEU A 53 -13.85 -5.93 -3.61
CA LEU A 53 -13.89 -4.57 -4.13
C LEU A 53 -14.20 -3.59 -3.00
N ASP A 54 -13.39 -2.55 -2.86
CA ASP A 54 -13.66 -1.45 -1.93
C ASP A 54 -14.92 -0.69 -2.38
N GLU A 55 -15.94 -0.64 -1.51
CA GLU A 55 -17.22 0.02 -1.79
C GLU A 55 -17.07 1.50 -2.21
N GLY A 56 -16.07 2.19 -1.68
CA GLY A 56 -15.80 3.58 -2.00
C GLY A 56 -15.45 3.85 -3.46
N LEU A 57 -15.12 2.79 -4.23
CA LEU A 57 -14.88 2.93 -5.67
C LEU A 57 -16.19 3.07 -6.48
N LEU A 58 -17.32 2.63 -5.95
CA LEU A 58 -18.59 2.66 -6.66
C LEU A 58 -19.08 4.07 -6.93
N ASP A 59 -18.70 5.05 -6.10
CA ASP A 59 -19.07 6.46 -6.32
C ASP A 59 -18.47 7.02 -7.62
N SER A 60 -17.25 6.58 -7.97
CA SER A 60 -16.55 7.05 -9.17
C SER A 60 -16.59 6.05 -10.34
N MET A 61 -16.77 4.76 -10.03
CA MET A 61 -16.78 3.66 -11.01
C MET A 61 -17.97 2.70 -10.77
N PRO A 62 -19.22 3.14 -10.92
CA PRO A 62 -20.40 2.35 -10.55
C PRO A 62 -20.56 1.06 -11.39
N ASN A 63 -19.98 1.01 -12.57
CA ASN A 63 -20.05 -0.14 -13.48
C ASN A 63 -18.91 -1.16 -13.27
N LEU A 64 -17.96 -0.87 -12.39
CA LEU A 64 -16.78 -1.74 -12.20
C LEU A 64 -17.13 -3.20 -11.85
N PRO A 65 -18.12 -3.50 -10.99
CA PRO A 65 -18.52 -4.89 -10.74
C PRO A 65 -18.94 -5.63 -12.01
N GLN A 66 -19.77 -4.99 -12.86
CA GLN A 66 -20.25 -5.56 -14.10
C GLN A 66 -19.14 -5.71 -15.14
N GLU A 67 -18.18 -4.79 -15.17
CA GLU A 67 -16.98 -4.87 -16.02
C GLU A 67 -16.13 -6.08 -15.63
N ILE A 68 -15.91 -6.30 -14.31
CA ILE A 68 -15.21 -7.47 -13.77
C ILE A 68 -15.92 -8.77 -14.19
N GLU A 69 -17.23 -8.88 -13.95
CA GLU A 69 -17.99 -10.06 -14.33
C GLU A 69 -17.92 -10.34 -15.84
N SER A 70 -18.05 -9.28 -16.66
CA SER A 70 -17.98 -9.38 -18.12
C SER A 70 -16.58 -9.82 -18.58
N TYR A 71 -15.52 -9.30 -17.93
CA TYR A 71 -14.15 -9.69 -18.21
C TYR A 71 -13.93 -11.19 -17.97
N PHE A 72 -14.37 -11.72 -16.84
CA PHE A 72 -14.26 -13.14 -16.52
C PHE A 72 -15.13 -14.00 -17.43
N ARG A 73 -16.36 -13.60 -17.70
CA ARG A 73 -17.29 -14.30 -18.60
C ARG A 73 -16.72 -14.43 -20.02
N SER A 74 -16.06 -13.39 -20.52
CA SER A 74 -15.43 -13.44 -21.85
C SER A 74 -14.23 -14.38 -21.93
N ARG A 75 -13.78 -14.95 -20.80
CA ARG A 75 -12.62 -15.84 -20.68
C ARG A 75 -12.94 -17.09 -19.84
N GLU A 76 -14.21 -17.55 -19.85
CA GLU A 76 -14.69 -18.66 -19.04
C GLU A 76 -13.99 -20.01 -19.32
N ASP A 77 -13.36 -20.11 -20.48
CA ASP A 77 -12.49 -21.24 -20.84
C ASP A 77 -11.19 -21.29 -20.01
N ARG A 78 -10.72 -20.15 -19.48
CA ARG A 78 -9.47 -19.99 -18.73
C ARG A 78 -9.67 -19.55 -17.28
N LEU A 79 -10.70 -18.77 -17.02
CA LEU A 79 -10.93 -18.07 -15.75
C LEU A 79 -12.33 -18.39 -15.19
N ASP A 80 -12.41 -18.63 -13.89
CA ASP A 80 -13.63 -18.93 -13.16
C ASP A 80 -13.79 -17.90 -12.01
N LEU A 81 -14.69 -16.93 -12.19
CA LEU A 81 -15.12 -16.03 -11.11
C LEU A 81 -16.17 -16.77 -10.28
N VAL A 82 -15.78 -17.29 -9.11
CA VAL A 82 -16.60 -18.20 -8.30
C VAL A 82 -17.89 -17.59 -7.76
N CYS A 83 -17.96 -16.26 -7.66
CA CYS A 83 -19.15 -15.49 -7.30
C CYS A 83 -19.02 -14.05 -7.83
N PRO A 84 -20.09 -13.25 -7.88
CA PRO A 84 -19.99 -11.81 -8.14
C PRO A 84 -19.00 -11.14 -7.19
N PRO A 85 -18.36 -10.02 -7.59
CA PRO A 85 -17.46 -9.29 -6.72
C PRO A 85 -18.08 -9.00 -5.36
N LYS A 86 -17.35 -9.36 -4.28
CA LYS A 86 -17.73 -9.09 -2.91
C LYS A 86 -17.30 -7.69 -2.53
N PHE A 87 -18.12 -7.00 -1.77
CA PHE A 87 -17.79 -5.66 -1.31
C PHE A 87 -17.11 -5.70 0.04
N SER A 88 -16.08 -4.88 0.22
CA SER A 88 -15.43 -4.67 1.50
C SER A 88 -15.53 -3.20 1.87
N SER A 89 -15.82 -2.91 3.13
CA SER A 89 -15.75 -1.54 3.62
C SER A 89 -14.35 -0.98 3.45
N GLY A 90 -14.27 0.23 2.90
CA GLY A 90 -13.02 0.94 2.70
C GLY A 90 -12.60 1.78 3.91
N GLY A 91 -11.36 2.28 3.85
CA GLY A 91 -10.80 3.18 4.85
C GLY A 91 -10.28 2.49 6.10
N GLU A 92 -9.48 3.20 6.87
CA GLU A 92 -8.81 2.68 8.07
C GLU A 92 -9.78 2.14 9.15
N PRO A 93 -10.99 2.71 9.37
CA PRO A 93 -11.94 2.16 10.33
C PRO A 93 -12.37 0.71 10.08
N ALA A 94 -12.38 0.25 8.81
CA ALA A 94 -12.72 -1.13 8.47
C ALA A 94 -11.76 -2.14 9.12
N LYS A 95 -10.48 -1.77 9.28
CA LYS A 95 -9.45 -2.60 9.91
C LYS A 95 -9.67 -2.83 11.41
N ASN A 96 -10.59 -2.11 12.06
CA ASN A 96 -10.93 -2.29 13.48
C ASN A 96 -11.94 -3.40 13.70
N ASN A 97 -12.58 -3.93 12.66
CA ASN A 97 -13.59 -4.96 12.76
C ASN A 97 -13.07 -6.31 12.27
N PHE A 98 -12.69 -7.18 13.21
CA PHE A 98 -12.16 -8.51 12.89
C PHE A 98 -13.21 -9.42 12.24
N GLN A 99 -14.51 -9.13 12.38
CA GLN A 99 -15.58 -9.89 11.73
C GLN A 99 -15.42 -9.90 10.21
N TYR A 100 -14.94 -8.85 9.59
CA TYR A 100 -14.65 -8.84 8.14
C TYR A 100 -13.63 -9.91 7.72
N ILE A 101 -12.67 -10.23 8.59
CA ILE A 101 -11.71 -11.30 8.34
C ILE A 101 -12.41 -12.67 8.37
N GLU A 102 -13.29 -12.88 9.33
CA GLU A 102 -14.08 -14.11 9.44
C GLU A 102 -15.02 -14.29 8.25
N GLU A 103 -15.65 -13.21 7.79
CA GLU A 103 -16.50 -13.20 6.59
C GLU A 103 -15.71 -13.58 5.34
N ILE A 104 -14.51 -13.03 5.16
CA ILE A 104 -13.62 -13.42 4.05
C ILE A 104 -13.23 -14.90 4.16
N TRP A 105 -12.89 -15.40 5.34
CA TRP A 105 -12.57 -16.83 5.51
C TRP A 105 -13.76 -17.73 5.22
N ASN A 106 -14.97 -17.34 5.61
CA ASN A 106 -16.20 -18.07 5.27
C ASN A 106 -16.42 -18.10 3.75
N ASP A 107 -16.31 -16.96 3.07
CA ASP A 107 -16.40 -16.88 1.62
C ASP A 107 -15.38 -17.81 0.93
N LEU A 108 -14.14 -17.81 1.38
CA LEU A 108 -13.08 -18.67 0.84
C LEU A 108 -13.40 -20.16 1.04
N ASN A 109 -13.98 -20.52 2.18
CA ASN A 109 -14.41 -21.88 2.50
C ASN A 109 -15.60 -22.30 1.64
N ASP A 110 -16.65 -21.49 1.56
CA ASP A 110 -17.91 -21.82 0.88
C ASP A 110 -17.71 -21.99 -0.62
N HIS A 111 -16.77 -21.26 -1.22
CA HIS A 111 -16.41 -21.40 -2.62
C HIS A 111 -15.27 -22.42 -2.88
N ALA A 112 -14.89 -23.18 -1.83
CA ALA A 112 -13.82 -24.19 -1.91
C ALA A 112 -12.55 -23.63 -2.55
N MET A 113 -12.13 -22.43 -2.13
CA MET A 113 -10.89 -21.81 -2.55
C MET A 113 -9.70 -22.58 -1.97
N CYS A 114 -8.67 -22.79 -2.76
CA CYS A 114 -7.49 -23.53 -2.34
C CYS A 114 -6.20 -22.82 -2.75
N ARG A 115 -5.05 -23.34 -2.35
CA ARG A 115 -3.72 -22.76 -2.66
C ARG A 115 -3.44 -22.54 -4.16
N HIS A 116 -4.29 -23.02 -5.04
CA HIS A 116 -4.19 -22.82 -6.49
C HIS A 116 -5.15 -21.74 -7.00
N SER A 117 -6.06 -21.29 -6.15
CA SER A 117 -7.03 -20.25 -6.44
C SER A 117 -6.45 -18.88 -6.11
N TYR A 118 -7.01 -17.84 -6.73
CA TYR A 118 -6.59 -16.47 -6.50
C TYR A 118 -7.63 -15.67 -5.73
N VAL A 119 -7.16 -14.90 -4.78
CA VAL A 119 -7.91 -13.80 -4.18
C VAL A 119 -7.44 -12.51 -4.84
N ILE A 120 -8.36 -11.74 -5.38
CA ILE A 120 -8.09 -10.46 -6.01
C ILE A 120 -8.70 -9.39 -5.13
N VAL A 121 -7.93 -8.40 -4.72
CA VAL A 121 -8.40 -7.25 -3.96
C VAL A 121 -8.17 -5.96 -4.74
N ILE A 122 -9.24 -5.16 -4.86
CA ILE A 122 -9.25 -3.89 -5.59
C ILE A 122 -9.64 -2.81 -4.59
N GLY A 123 -8.71 -1.94 -4.20
CA GLY A 123 -8.99 -0.93 -3.18
C GLY A 123 -7.79 -0.11 -2.75
N GLY A 124 -8.03 0.76 -1.78
CA GLY A 124 -6.99 1.52 -1.08
C GLY A 124 -6.21 0.65 -0.08
N GLY A 125 -5.19 1.23 0.56
CA GLY A 125 -4.29 0.51 1.47
C GLY A 125 -4.99 -0.33 2.55
N ALA A 126 -6.07 0.17 3.14
CA ALA A 126 -6.79 -0.55 4.20
C ALA A 126 -7.46 -1.84 3.68
N ALA A 127 -8.12 -1.78 2.52
CA ALA A 127 -8.72 -2.97 1.89
C ALA A 127 -7.63 -3.98 1.49
N LEU A 128 -6.51 -3.49 0.91
CA LEU A 128 -5.37 -4.34 0.54
C LEU A 128 -4.78 -5.06 1.75
N ASP A 129 -4.61 -4.36 2.87
CA ASP A 129 -4.07 -4.93 4.12
C ASP A 129 -5.00 -5.97 4.72
N MET A 130 -6.29 -5.66 4.82
CA MET A 130 -7.30 -6.50 5.45
C MET A 130 -7.53 -7.79 4.66
N VAL A 131 -7.83 -7.68 3.36
CA VAL A 131 -8.04 -8.83 2.49
C VAL A 131 -6.74 -9.62 2.32
N GLY A 132 -5.60 -8.92 2.24
CA GLY A 132 -4.28 -9.55 2.19
C GLY A 132 -3.98 -10.38 3.45
N PHE A 133 -4.33 -9.88 4.64
CA PHE A 133 -4.19 -10.62 5.90
C PHE A 133 -5.08 -11.87 5.92
N ALA A 134 -6.36 -11.75 5.55
CA ALA A 134 -7.27 -12.89 5.47
C ALA A 134 -6.76 -13.95 4.48
N THR A 135 -6.28 -13.51 3.31
CA THR A 135 -5.72 -14.39 2.27
C THR A 135 -4.46 -15.11 2.74
N ALA A 136 -3.55 -14.39 3.39
CA ALA A 136 -2.26 -14.95 3.85
C ALA A 136 -2.44 -15.96 5.01
N THR A 137 -3.52 -15.84 5.78
CA THR A 137 -3.80 -16.72 6.93
C THR A 137 -4.70 -17.90 6.59
N ALA A 138 -5.52 -17.81 5.54
CA ALA A 138 -6.33 -18.93 5.05
C ALA A 138 -5.44 -19.99 4.39
N HIS A 139 -5.64 -21.28 4.72
CA HIS A 139 -4.88 -22.40 4.17
C HIS A 139 -3.34 -22.30 4.23
N ARG A 140 -2.79 -21.47 5.14
CA ARG A 140 -1.36 -21.13 5.26
C ARG A 140 -0.85 -20.30 4.07
N GLY A 141 -1.73 -19.53 3.45
CA GLY A 141 -1.50 -18.65 2.32
C GLY A 141 -2.17 -19.12 1.03
N LEU A 142 -3.09 -18.28 0.54
CA LEU A 142 -3.68 -18.36 -0.79
C LEU A 142 -2.95 -17.35 -1.70
N ARG A 143 -3.13 -17.48 -3.01
CA ARG A 143 -2.52 -16.57 -3.98
C ARG A 143 -3.26 -15.24 -3.99
N LEU A 144 -2.53 -14.16 -3.83
CA LEU A 144 -3.07 -12.80 -3.75
C LEU A 144 -2.65 -11.98 -4.96
N ILE A 145 -3.61 -11.30 -5.59
CA ILE A 145 -3.37 -10.23 -6.54
C ILE A 145 -3.94 -8.95 -5.96
N ARG A 146 -3.13 -7.91 -5.93
CA ARG A 146 -3.51 -6.59 -5.45
C ARG A 146 -3.73 -5.64 -6.62
N PHE A 147 -4.84 -4.90 -6.60
CA PHE A 147 -5.12 -3.75 -7.45
C PHE A 147 -5.19 -2.50 -6.57
N PRO A 148 -4.08 -1.83 -6.32
CA PRO A 148 -4.07 -0.57 -5.61
C PRO A 148 -4.82 0.51 -6.38
N THR A 149 -5.70 1.26 -5.72
CA THR A 149 -6.57 2.22 -6.40
C THR A 149 -6.30 3.68 -6.03
N THR A 150 -5.42 3.94 -5.06
CA THR A 150 -5.00 5.30 -4.68
C THR A 150 -3.56 5.56 -5.07
N SER A 151 -3.18 6.81 -5.27
CA SER A 151 -1.79 7.19 -5.57
C SER A 151 -0.81 6.68 -4.51
N LEU A 152 -1.21 6.76 -3.24
CA LEU A 152 -0.45 6.26 -2.10
C LEU A 152 -0.23 4.75 -2.19
N SER A 153 -1.30 3.98 -2.42
CA SER A 153 -1.18 2.53 -2.49
C SER A 153 -0.45 2.05 -3.74
N GLN A 154 -0.56 2.76 -4.87
CA GLN A 154 0.17 2.41 -6.10
C GLN A 154 1.67 2.68 -6.01
N GLY A 155 2.08 3.71 -5.27
CA GLY A 155 3.49 4.10 -5.14
C GLY A 155 4.23 3.47 -3.96
N ASP A 156 3.52 3.02 -2.93
CA ASP A 156 4.09 2.58 -1.66
C ASP A 156 3.34 1.38 -1.06
N GLY A 157 2.31 1.59 -0.22
CA GLY A 157 1.72 0.56 0.63
C GLY A 157 1.16 -0.66 -0.12
N GLY A 158 0.59 -0.48 -1.31
CA GLY A 158 0.07 -1.58 -2.11
C GLY A 158 1.15 -2.44 -2.77
N VAL A 159 2.34 -1.86 -2.99
CA VAL A 159 3.53 -2.56 -3.51
C VAL A 159 4.23 -3.33 -2.41
N GLY A 160 4.03 -2.96 -1.14
CA GLY A 160 4.65 -3.59 0.01
C GLY A 160 4.22 -5.05 0.22
N VAL A 161 4.86 -5.69 1.19
CA VAL A 161 4.59 -7.09 1.56
C VAL A 161 3.87 -7.22 2.91
N LYS A 162 3.48 -6.08 3.48
CA LYS A 162 2.78 -6.00 4.77
C LYS A 162 1.29 -6.24 4.56
N ASN A 163 0.67 -6.94 5.52
CA ASN A 163 -0.78 -7.13 5.61
C ASN A 163 -1.17 -7.08 7.09
N GLY A 164 -2.32 -6.49 7.42
CA GLY A 164 -2.70 -6.45 8.83
C GLY A 164 -4.01 -5.75 9.11
N VAL A 165 -4.45 -5.93 10.34
CA VAL A 165 -5.63 -5.32 10.91
C VAL A 165 -5.32 -4.67 12.24
N ASN A 166 -6.17 -3.74 12.65
CA ASN A 166 -6.04 -3.08 13.94
C ASN A 166 -6.63 -3.98 15.04
N TYR A 167 -5.97 -3.98 16.19
CA TYR A 167 -6.47 -4.73 17.36
C TYR A 167 -6.02 -4.05 18.66
N PHE A 168 -6.77 -4.20 19.73
CA PHE A 168 -6.50 -3.54 21.03
C PHE A 168 -6.36 -2.02 20.93
N GLY A 169 -7.08 -1.38 20.00
CA GLY A 169 -6.94 0.07 19.74
C GLY A 169 -5.58 0.47 19.13
N LYS A 170 -4.81 -0.47 18.61
CA LYS A 170 -3.52 -0.23 17.97
C LYS A 170 -3.57 -0.54 16.48
N LYS A 171 -3.02 0.38 15.67
CA LYS A 171 -2.92 0.25 14.21
C LYS A 171 -2.00 -0.92 13.84
N ASN A 172 -2.44 -1.76 12.88
CA ASN A 172 -1.67 -2.87 12.31
C ASN A 172 -1.09 -3.85 13.34
N TRP A 173 -1.77 -4.05 14.48
CA TRP A 173 -1.28 -4.87 15.59
C TRP A 173 -1.23 -6.37 15.26
N VAL A 174 -2.22 -6.86 14.53
CA VAL A 174 -2.26 -8.24 14.05
C VAL A 174 -1.97 -8.23 12.56
N GLY A 175 -0.91 -8.89 12.14
CA GLY A 175 -0.50 -8.83 10.74
C GLY A 175 0.47 -9.93 10.35
N THR A 176 0.78 -9.96 9.06
CA THR A 176 1.73 -10.88 8.47
C THR A 176 2.48 -10.22 7.32
N PHE A 177 3.69 -10.71 7.06
CA PHE A 177 4.41 -10.44 5.84
C PHE A 177 4.10 -11.53 4.83
N ALA A 178 3.53 -11.17 3.69
CA ALA A 178 3.24 -12.07 2.59
C ALA A 178 3.46 -11.35 1.26
N VAL A 179 4.30 -11.93 0.41
CA VAL A 179 4.53 -11.40 -0.94
C VAL A 179 3.32 -11.76 -1.80
N PRO A 180 2.62 -10.78 -2.41
CA PRO A 180 1.53 -11.08 -3.33
C PRO A 180 2.08 -11.72 -4.61
N ASP A 181 1.28 -12.55 -5.28
CA ASP A 181 1.64 -13.13 -6.59
C ASP A 181 1.82 -12.05 -7.65
N ALA A 182 1.04 -10.96 -7.56
CA ALA A 182 1.19 -9.78 -8.38
C ALA A 182 0.57 -8.55 -7.73
N VAL A 183 1.10 -7.37 -8.11
CA VAL A 183 0.45 -6.07 -7.92
C VAL A 183 0.16 -5.50 -9.31
N VAL A 184 -1.06 -5.06 -9.55
CA VAL A 184 -1.48 -4.45 -10.82
C VAL A 184 -1.87 -3.00 -10.56
N ASN A 185 -0.99 -2.10 -10.89
CA ASN A 185 -1.22 -0.66 -10.84
C ASN A 185 -1.96 -0.22 -12.10
N ASP A 186 -3.27 -0.17 -12.01
CA ASP A 186 -4.13 0.36 -13.06
C ASP A 186 -4.33 1.87 -12.84
N PHE A 187 -3.76 2.69 -13.73
CA PHE A 187 -3.84 4.14 -13.61
C PHE A 187 -5.22 4.72 -13.90
N SER A 188 -6.14 3.95 -14.49
CA SER A 188 -7.51 4.40 -14.68
C SER A 188 -8.23 4.66 -13.36
N PHE A 189 -7.88 3.93 -12.28
CA PHE A 189 -8.42 4.17 -10.94
C PHE A 189 -8.11 5.56 -10.38
N LEU A 190 -7.01 6.18 -10.80
CA LEU A 190 -6.62 7.51 -10.30
C LEU A 190 -7.52 8.64 -10.78
N ARG A 191 -8.27 8.44 -11.89
CA ARG A 191 -9.08 9.50 -12.50
C ARG A 191 -10.18 9.99 -11.58
N GLY A 192 -10.87 9.07 -10.91
CA GLY A 192 -12.00 9.36 -10.02
C GLY A 192 -11.65 9.74 -8.59
N LEU A 193 -10.38 9.71 -8.20
CA LEU A 193 -9.98 10.00 -6.83
C LEU A 193 -10.21 11.45 -6.43
N PRO A 194 -10.63 11.73 -5.19
CA PRO A 194 -10.57 13.06 -4.59
C PRO A 194 -9.14 13.63 -4.58
N SER A 195 -9.02 14.96 -4.63
CA SER A 195 -7.71 15.64 -4.73
C SER A 195 -6.75 15.29 -3.59
N ASN A 196 -7.24 15.17 -2.36
CA ASN A 196 -6.42 14.75 -1.22
C ASN A 196 -5.87 13.34 -1.37
N GLN A 197 -6.64 12.40 -1.93
CA GLN A 197 -6.18 11.04 -2.20
C GLN A 197 -5.23 10.97 -3.40
N LYS A 198 -5.44 11.81 -4.43
CA LYS A 198 -4.47 11.96 -5.54
C LYS A 198 -3.13 12.46 -5.04
N ARG A 199 -3.13 13.42 -4.11
CA ARG A 199 -1.92 14.03 -3.57
C ARG A 199 -1.16 13.11 -2.61
N ALA A 200 -1.87 12.30 -1.82
CA ALA A 200 -1.29 11.53 -0.72
C ALA A 200 -0.08 10.65 -1.12
N GLY A 201 -0.05 10.15 -2.36
CA GLY A 201 1.10 9.36 -2.84
C GLY A 201 2.35 10.18 -3.15
N PHE A 202 2.22 11.50 -3.37
CA PHE A 202 3.38 12.33 -3.71
C PHE A 202 4.32 12.53 -2.54
N ILE A 203 3.78 12.58 -1.32
CA ILE A 203 4.63 12.75 -0.13
C ILE A 203 5.51 11.52 0.11
N GLU A 204 5.00 10.32 -0.16
CA GLU A 204 5.78 9.10 -0.07
C GLU A 204 6.87 9.04 -1.15
N ALA A 205 6.55 9.55 -2.36
CA ALA A 205 7.54 9.70 -3.42
C ALA A 205 8.64 10.68 -3.03
N VAL A 206 8.31 11.82 -2.43
CA VAL A 206 9.29 12.79 -1.88
C VAL A 206 10.13 12.11 -0.79
N LYS A 207 9.51 11.40 0.14
CA LYS A 207 10.21 10.66 1.21
C LYS A 207 11.24 9.69 0.64
N VAL A 208 10.82 8.80 -0.26
CA VAL A 208 11.72 7.79 -0.82
C VAL A 208 12.81 8.42 -1.68
N ALA A 209 12.51 9.52 -2.38
CA ALA A 209 13.49 10.29 -3.14
C ALA A 209 14.57 10.91 -2.23
N LEU A 210 14.18 11.54 -1.13
CA LEU A 210 15.11 12.10 -0.14
C LEU A 210 16.05 11.05 0.44
N ILE A 211 15.57 9.82 0.63
CA ILE A 211 16.34 8.73 1.24
C ILE A 211 17.23 8.02 0.22
N ARG A 212 16.77 7.85 -1.02
CA ARG A 212 17.33 6.88 -1.96
C ARG A 212 17.85 7.46 -3.27
N ASP A 213 17.23 8.52 -3.79
CA ASP A 213 17.46 8.91 -5.18
C ASP A 213 17.32 10.42 -5.37
N ARG A 214 18.46 11.11 -5.33
CA ARG A 214 18.52 12.55 -5.56
C ARG A 214 17.95 12.94 -6.93
N SER A 215 18.20 12.16 -7.98
CA SER A 215 17.70 12.51 -9.31
C SER A 215 16.18 12.40 -9.37
N PHE A 216 15.59 11.50 -8.62
CA PHE A 216 14.14 11.40 -8.50
C PHE A 216 13.55 12.61 -7.74
N PHE A 217 14.22 13.08 -6.69
CA PHE A 217 13.81 14.31 -6.01
C PHE A 217 13.81 15.50 -6.99
N GLU A 218 14.87 15.67 -7.76
CA GLU A 218 14.98 16.72 -8.77
C GLU A 218 13.88 16.59 -9.86
N GLN A 219 13.54 15.38 -10.31
CA GLN A 219 12.43 15.15 -11.24
C GLN A 219 11.06 15.52 -10.65
N ILE A 220 10.81 15.23 -9.36
CA ILE A 220 9.56 15.65 -8.69
C ILE A 220 9.50 17.16 -8.63
N GLU A 221 10.59 17.83 -8.26
CA GLU A 221 10.71 19.29 -8.19
C GLU A 221 10.46 19.97 -9.55
N GLU A 222 11.09 19.47 -10.62
CA GLU A 222 10.89 19.97 -11.99
C GLU A 222 9.43 19.88 -12.46
N ARG A 223 8.67 18.92 -11.95
CA ARG A 223 7.28 18.67 -12.33
C ARG A 223 6.26 19.02 -11.23
N ALA A 224 6.68 19.76 -10.20
CA ALA A 224 5.84 20.04 -9.04
C ALA A 224 4.51 20.72 -9.41
N ASP A 225 4.53 21.69 -10.32
CA ASP A 225 3.32 22.38 -10.81
C ASP A 225 2.37 21.41 -11.57
N GLU A 226 2.91 20.47 -12.33
CA GLU A 226 2.12 19.47 -13.03
C GLU A 226 1.49 18.48 -12.04
N LEU A 227 2.21 18.09 -11.00
CA LEU A 227 1.74 17.23 -9.93
C LEU A 227 0.68 17.94 -9.08
N ALA A 228 0.89 19.20 -8.71
CA ALA A 228 -0.09 20.02 -8.00
C ALA A 228 -1.38 20.20 -8.80
N ALA A 229 -1.28 20.24 -10.15
CA ALA A 229 -2.42 20.27 -11.07
C ALA A 229 -2.98 18.87 -11.40
N PHE A 230 -2.48 17.78 -10.79
CA PHE A 230 -2.89 16.41 -11.02
C PHE A 230 -2.81 15.95 -12.48
N LYS A 231 -1.80 16.41 -13.23
CA LYS A 231 -1.56 15.94 -14.60
C LYS A 231 -1.22 14.45 -14.56
N ILE A 232 -2.04 13.65 -15.26
CA ILE A 232 -1.98 12.19 -15.17
C ILE A 232 -0.61 11.63 -15.55
N ASP A 233 0.04 12.17 -16.57
CA ASP A 233 1.36 11.71 -17.02
C ASP A 233 2.46 11.98 -15.96
N ALA A 234 2.38 13.11 -15.24
CA ALA A 234 3.28 13.40 -14.13
C ALA A 234 3.04 12.43 -12.97
N MET A 235 1.78 12.20 -12.61
CA MET A 235 1.40 11.25 -11.56
C MET A 235 1.91 9.84 -11.87
N GLU A 236 1.67 9.33 -13.07
CA GLU A 236 2.09 8.00 -13.49
C GLU A 236 3.62 7.82 -13.40
N GLN A 237 4.40 8.80 -13.86
CA GLN A 237 5.85 8.74 -13.80
C GLN A 237 6.36 8.70 -12.36
N VAL A 238 5.81 9.55 -11.49
CA VAL A 238 6.18 9.58 -10.06
C VAL A 238 5.79 8.26 -9.38
N ILE A 239 4.59 7.75 -9.62
CA ILE A 239 4.12 6.49 -9.04
C ILE A 239 4.98 5.31 -9.50
N ARG A 240 5.29 5.22 -10.81
CA ARG A 240 6.17 4.15 -11.34
C ARG A 240 7.54 4.16 -10.67
N LYS A 241 8.15 5.34 -10.56
CA LYS A 241 9.48 5.47 -9.95
C LYS A 241 9.45 5.21 -8.46
N SER A 242 8.43 5.71 -7.74
CA SER A 242 8.23 5.43 -6.31
C SER A 242 8.06 3.94 -6.05
N ALA A 243 7.16 3.27 -6.79
CA ALA A 243 6.95 1.84 -6.68
C ALA A 243 8.22 1.02 -6.96
N ALA A 244 9.00 1.40 -7.97
CA ALA A 244 10.28 0.74 -8.29
C ALA A 244 11.28 0.88 -7.14
N LEU A 245 11.47 2.08 -6.59
CA LEU A 245 12.39 2.32 -5.47
C LEU A 245 11.94 1.59 -4.18
N HIS A 246 10.62 1.51 -3.94
CA HIS A 246 10.07 0.78 -2.82
C HIS A 246 10.32 -0.73 -2.97
N LEU A 247 10.06 -1.28 -4.16
CA LEU A 247 10.32 -2.68 -4.47
C LEU A 247 11.81 -3.02 -4.38
N ASP A 248 12.68 -2.16 -4.91
CA ASP A 248 14.13 -2.31 -4.78
C ASP A 248 14.58 -2.29 -3.31
N HIS A 249 13.95 -1.44 -2.49
CA HIS A 249 14.22 -1.43 -1.05
C HIS A 249 13.87 -2.76 -0.40
N ILE A 250 12.67 -3.31 -0.65
CA ILE A 250 12.25 -4.61 -0.13
C ILE A 250 13.20 -5.71 -0.58
N ALA A 251 13.55 -5.73 -1.87
CA ALA A 251 14.37 -6.80 -2.45
C ALA A 251 15.85 -6.73 -2.04
N SER A 252 16.41 -5.52 -1.85
CA SER A 252 17.87 -5.32 -1.69
C SER A 252 18.31 -4.91 -0.31
N SER A 253 17.40 -4.53 0.61
CA SER A 253 17.76 -4.08 1.97
C SER A 253 18.37 -5.18 2.85
N GLY A 254 18.20 -6.44 2.48
CA GLY A 254 18.59 -7.59 3.30
C GLY A 254 17.63 -7.88 4.46
N ASP A 255 16.62 -7.05 4.66
CA ASP A 255 15.57 -7.20 5.69
C ASP A 255 14.18 -6.89 5.12
N PRO A 256 13.68 -7.71 4.17
CA PRO A 256 12.40 -7.46 3.49
C PRO A 256 11.19 -7.48 4.43
N PHE A 257 11.34 -8.05 5.63
CA PHE A 257 10.29 -8.18 6.64
C PHE A 257 10.54 -7.29 7.86
N GLU A 258 11.44 -6.31 7.73
CA GLU A 258 11.71 -5.28 8.74
C GLU A 258 11.91 -5.83 10.16
N LYS A 259 12.65 -6.94 10.29
CA LYS A 259 12.99 -7.56 11.58
C LYS A 259 14.09 -6.81 12.33
N GLY A 260 14.87 -6.02 11.61
CA GLY A 260 15.92 -5.19 12.17
C GLY A 260 15.41 -3.86 12.74
N SER A 261 16.32 -3.07 13.26
CA SER A 261 16.05 -1.76 13.86
C SER A 261 16.20 -0.59 12.86
N ALA A 262 16.88 -0.79 11.74
CA ALA A 262 17.07 0.25 10.73
C ALA A 262 15.84 0.35 9.82
N ARG A 263 15.11 1.45 9.95
CA ARG A 263 13.87 1.71 9.21
C ARG A 263 13.93 3.03 8.47
N PRO A 264 14.71 3.14 7.39
CA PRO A 264 14.85 4.40 6.67
C PRO A 264 13.53 4.92 6.10
N LEU A 265 12.58 4.04 5.76
CA LEU A 265 11.26 4.44 5.27
C LEU A 265 10.34 5.01 6.35
N ASP A 266 10.71 4.92 7.64
CA ASP A 266 9.97 5.56 8.74
C ASP A 266 10.29 7.06 8.90
N PHE A 267 11.12 7.64 8.02
CA PHE A 267 11.41 9.07 7.99
C PHE A 267 10.11 9.88 7.91
N GLY A 268 9.90 10.81 8.86
CA GLY A 268 8.66 11.56 9.05
C GLY A 268 7.50 10.81 9.70
N HIS A 269 7.58 9.46 9.84
CA HIS A 269 6.43 8.63 10.23
C HIS A 269 6.15 8.63 11.73
N TRP A 270 7.15 8.81 12.59
CA TRP A 270 6.91 8.80 14.03
C TRP A 270 6.00 9.97 14.47
N VAL A 271 6.19 11.18 13.90
CA VAL A 271 5.29 12.32 14.07
C VAL A 271 3.95 12.04 13.40
N ALA A 272 3.97 11.55 12.16
CA ALA A 272 2.78 11.31 11.38
C ALA A 272 1.78 10.38 12.09
N HIS A 273 2.22 9.22 12.55
CA HIS A 273 1.35 8.26 13.24
C HIS A 273 0.74 8.86 14.52
N LYS A 274 1.51 9.72 15.21
CA LYS A 274 1.02 10.41 16.42
C LYS A 274 -0.04 11.45 16.05
N LEU A 275 0.18 12.23 15.00
CA LEU A 275 -0.79 13.21 14.49
C LEU A 275 -2.09 12.57 14.00
N GLU A 276 -2.01 11.45 13.28
CA GLU A 276 -3.21 10.69 12.86
C GLU A 276 -4.08 10.34 14.08
N GLN A 277 -3.47 9.80 15.14
CA GLN A 277 -4.18 9.39 16.36
C GLN A 277 -4.73 10.58 17.14
N LEU A 278 -3.92 11.61 17.42
CA LEU A 278 -4.32 12.76 18.20
C LEU A 278 -5.41 13.58 17.51
N SER A 279 -5.40 13.64 16.18
CA SER A 279 -6.44 14.32 15.40
C SER A 279 -7.70 13.50 15.20
N ASN A 280 -7.80 12.28 15.76
CA ASN A 280 -8.85 11.30 15.44
C ASN A 280 -9.01 11.09 13.92
N PHE A 281 -7.89 10.97 13.21
CA PHE A 281 -7.79 10.81 11.76
C PHE A 281 -8.38 11.96 10.93
N ARG A 282 -8.54 13.15 11.52
CA ARG A 282 -8.86 14.40 10.80
C ARG A 282 -7.73 14.75 9.83
N ILE A 283 -6.49 14.60 10.28
CA ILE A 283 -5.30 14.72 9.45
C ILE A 283 -5.10 13.35 8.78
N GLY A 284 -5.23 13.32 7.44
CA GLY A 284 -5.01 12.12 6.66
C GLY A 284 -3.52 11.72 6.64
N HIS A 285 -3.24 10.45 6.34
CA HIS A 285 -1.88 9.90 6.39
C HIS A 285 -0.87 10.74 5.59
N GLY A 286 -1.16 11.09 4.33
CA GLY A 286 -0.25 11.88 3.50
C GLY A 286 0.04 13.27 4.07
N ASP A 287 -0.98 13.95 4.62
CA ASP A 287 -0.82 15.27 5.26
C ASP A 287 -0.01 15.12 6.56
N ALA A 288 -0.24 14.07 7.33
CA ALA A 288 0.53 13.79 8.55
C ALA A 288 2.01 13.52 8.25
N VAL A 289 2.31 12.75 7.19
CA VAL A 289 3.69 12.49 6.75
C VAL A 289 4.36 13.77 6.24
N ALA A 290 3.65 14.68 5.58
CA ALA A 290 4.20 15.94 5.14
C ALA A 290 4.67 16.80 6.35
N ILE A 291 3.85 16.90 7.39
CA ILE A 291 4.22 17.55 8.63
C ILE A 291 5.41 16.85 9.31
N GLY A 292 5.37 15.53 9.39
CA GLY A 292 6.44 14.76 10.00
C GLY A 292 7.78 14.88 9.27
N LEU A 293 7.77 14.90 7.94
CA LEU A 293 8.98 15.15 7.13
C LEU A 293 9.54 16.56 7.38
N ALA A 294 8.68 17.58 7.46
CA ALA A 294 9.12 18.94 7.78
C ALA A 294 9.79 19.01 9.16
N VAL A 295 9.21 18.38 10.18
CA VAL A 295 9.80 18.30 11.52
C VAL A 295 11.17 17.61 11.49
N ASP A 296 11.27 16.43 10.86
CA ASP A 296 12.51 15.66 10.78
C ASP A 296 13.60 16.40 9.98
N LEU A 297 13.24 17.10 8.90
CA LEU A 297 14.16 17.90 8.11
C LEU A 297 14.71 19.10 8.90
N LEU A 298 13.84 19.85 9.60
CA LEU A 298 14.25 20.97 10.42
C LEU A 298 15.12 20.50 11.60
N TYR A 299 14.75 19.41 12.26
CA TYR A 299 15.55 18.81 13.31
C TYR A 299 16.93 18.37 12.78
N SER A 300 16.97 17.69 11.64
CA SER A 300 18.23 17.26 11.02
C SER A 300 19.13 18.43 10.64
N ALA A 301 18.55 19.53 10.16
CA ALA A 301 19.30 20.78 9.93
C ALA A 301 19.84 21.39 11.21
N ARG A 302 19.02 21.43 12.27
CA ARG A 302 19.36 21.99 13.57
C ARG A 302 20.55 21.27 14.24
N ILE A 303 20.64 19.95 14.08
CA ILE A 303 21.73 19.15 14.64
C ILE A 303 22.89 18.94 13.64
N GLY A 304 22.84 19.56 12.48
CA GLY A 304 23.92 19.56 11.48
C GLY A 304 24.05 18.30 10.62
N LEU A 305 23.01 17.44 10.55
CA LEU A 305 23.00 16.24 9.69
C LEU A 305 22.77 16.62 8.22
N VAL A 306 22.00 17.65 7.95
CA VAL A 306 21.76 18.20 6.60
C VAL A 306 22.02 19.71 6.61
N LYS A 307 22.30 20.28 5.43
CA LYS A 307 22.39 21.74 5.29
C LYS A 307 20.99 22.34 5.38
N GLU A 308 20.88 23.49 6.07
CA GLU A 308 19.63 24.22 6.23
C GLU A 308 18.94 24.48 4.87
N ALA A 309 19.71 24.94 3.86
CA ALA A 309 19.19 25.16 2.53
C ALA A 309 18.59 23.88 1.87
N THR A 310 19.12 22.68 2.21
CA THR A 310 18.56 21.41 1.71
C THR A 310 17.23 21.08 2.38
N ALA A 311 17.14 21.33 3.70
CA ALA A 311 15.90 21.12 4.45
C ALA A 311 14.78 22.03 3.93
N TYR A 312 15.05 23.34 3.80
CA TYR A 312 14.05 24.28 3.26
C TYR A 312 13.66 23.97 1.82
N ARG A 313 14.60 23.62 0.94
CA ARG A 313 14.29 23.22 -0.44
C ARG A 313 13.29 22.04 -0.48
N ALA A 314 13.46 21.08 0.43
CA ALA A 314 12.54 19.93 0.49
C ALA A 314 11.16 20.33 1.06
N ILE A 315 11.13 21.23 2.04
CA ILE A 315 9.90 21.77 2.62
C ILE A 315 9.14 22.61 1.58
N ASP A 316 9.83 23.48 0.85
CA ASP A 316 9.25 24.27 -0.24
C ASP A 316 8.60 23.39 -1.31
N LEU A 317 9.25 22.29 -1.68
CA LEU A 317 8.67 21.30 -2.61
C LEU A 317 7.39 20.68 -2.04
N ILE A 318 7.40 20.28 -0.77
CA ILE A 318 6.22 19.69 -0.11
C ILE A 318 5.05 20.68 -0.14
N GLU A 319 5.30 21.94 0.14
CA GLU A 319 4.28 23.00 0.10
C GLU A 319 3.81 23.31 -1.33
N GLN A 320 4.70 23.31 -2.32
CA GLN A 320 4.36 23.47 -3.74
C GLN A 320 3.45 22.34 -4.23
N LEU A 321 3.64 21.11 -3.75
CA LEU A 321 2.75 19.99 -4.01
C LEU A 321 1.38 20.13 -3.33
N GLY A 322 1.16 21.18 -2.52
CA GLY A 322 -0.11 21.53 -1.90
C GLY A 322 -0.34 20.90 -0.52
N PHE A 323 0.71 20.44 0.16
CA PHE A 323 0.61 19.99 1.54
C PHE A 323 0.82 21.13 2.52
N SER A 324 0.21 21.02 3.72
CA SER A 324 0.61 21.81 4.88
C SER A 324 1.77 21.11 5.58
N THR A 325 2.77 21.88 5.98
CA THR A 325 3.93 21.41 6.76
C THR A 325 3.78 21.67 8.25
N TYR A 326 2.60 22.12 8.68
CA TYR A 326 2.29 22.49 10.05
C TYR A 326 0.82 22.20 10.42
N ASP A 327 0.59 21.78 11.68
CA ASP A 327 -0.72 21.73 12.33
C ASP A 327 -0.58 22.19 13.80
N ALA A 328 -1.62 22.82 14.34
CA ALA A 328 -1.63 23.38 15.70
C ALA A 328 -1.39 22.30 16.78
N ILE A 329 -1.74 21.05 16.55
CA ILE A 329 -1.50 19.91 17.45
C ILE A 329 -0.01 19.78 17.84
N LEU A 330 0.92 20.25 17.00
CA LEU A 330 2.35 20.25 17.34
C LEU A 330 2.69 21.05 18.60
N HIS A 331 1.84 21.99 18.99
CA HIS A 331 2.00 22.82 20.19
C HIS A 331 1.18 22.33 21.38
N ASP A 332 0.38 21.26 21.21
CA ASP A 332 -0.37 20.72 22.33
C ASP A 332 0.57 20.12 23.37
N VAL A 333 0.26 20.37 24.62
CA VAL A 333 1.02 19.87 25.77
C VAL A 333 0.14 19.01 26.69
N ASP A 334 0.77 18.07 27.37
CA ASP A 334 0.11 17.27 28.38
C ASP A 334 0.01 18.04 29.73
N LYS A 335 -0.53 17.38 30.76
CA LYS A 335 -0.64 17.93 32.12
C LYS A 335 0.69 18.28 32.80
N ASN A 336 1.81 17.93 32.22
CA ASN A 336 3.17 18.24 32.70
C ASN A 336 3.88 19.24 31.78
N ASP A 337 3.15 19.96 30.93
CA ASP A 337 3.68 20.90 29.91
C ASP A 337 4.67 20.27 28.92
N MET A 338 4.55 18.93 28.71
CA MET A 338 5.33 18.22 27.70
C MET A 338 4.55 18.10 26.42
N SER A 339 5.21 18.30 25.27
CA SER A 339 4.56 18.10 23.96
C SER A 339 3.91 16.71 23.88
N VAL A 340 2.67 16.67 23.39
CA VAL A 340 1.97 15.40 23.16
C VAL A 340 2.44 14.69 21.89
N VAL A 341 3.17 15.39 21.01
CA VAL A 341 3.66 14.88 19.72
C VAL A 341 5.16 14.61 19.77
N LEU A 342 5.97 15.55 20.25
CA LEU A 342 7.43 15.56 20.17
C LEU A 342 8.11 15.00 21.43
#